data_8a73c0f84720ebc53467c3ea2a0d913f
#
_entry.id   8a73c0f84720ebc53467c3ea2a0d913f
#
_cell.length_a   1.000
_cell.length_b   1.000
_cell.length_c   1.000
_cell.angle_alpha   90.00
_cell.angle_beta   90.00
_cell.angle_gamma   90.00
#
_symmetry.space_group_name_H-M   'P 1'
#
loop_
_entity.id
_entity.type
_entity.pdbx_description
1 polymer ?
#
loop_
_entity_poly.entity_id
_entity_poly.type
_entity_poly.pdbx_seq_one_letter_code
_entity_poly.pdbx_strand_id
1 'polypeptide(L)'
;DYVEAMKEIAAKAAGEETCQGWMEAAPSVGFTVWDHSDRRTIYLLNTDWASDQDQRPATFIYKGKKFPVVVRRYHIETIHCADGLAVMPASNTTDILSVCKRENGWVVKVQTTGNDVVQCMNAVTGKVEPIKFDEPGVHEVFVNE
;
A
#
# COMPACT_ATOMS: atom_id res chain seq x y z
N ASP A 1 26.65 12.45 -22.56
CA ASP A 1 25.48 13.15 -23.06
C ASP A 1 24.46 13.32 -21.93
N TYR A 2 23.94 14.52 -21.80
CA TYR A 2 22.94 14.87 -20.77
C TYR A 2 21.67 13.99 -20.87
N VAL A 3 21.19 13.72 -22.08
CA VAL A 3 19.99 12.90 -22.31
C VAL A 3 20.20 11.47 -21.87
N GLU A 4 21.35 10.88 -22.16
CA GLU A 4 21.70 9.52 -21.72
C GLU A 4 21.80 9.45 -20.20
N ALA A 5 22.45 10.41 -19.56
CA ALA A 5 22.55 10.47 -18.10
C ALA A 5 21.17 10.57 -17.45
N MET A 6 20.25 11.37 -17.99
CA MET A 6 18.89 11.49 -17.49
C MET A 6 18.08 10.18 -17.65
N LYS A 7 18.25 9.46 -18.75
CA LYS A 7 17.63 8.15 -18.95
C LYS A 7 18.13 7.12 -17.94
N GLU A 8 19.43 7.09 -17.67
CA GLU A 8 20.02 6.18 -16.67
C GLU A 8 19.48 6.47 -15.26
N ILE A 9 19.41 7.75 -14.87
CA ILE A 9 18.86 8.17 -13.59
C ILE A 9 17.39 7.76 -13.48
N ALA A 10 16.59 8.00 -14.51
CA ALA A 10 15.17 7.64 -14.53
C ALA A 10 14.96 6.13 -14.43
N ALA A 11 15.75 5.34 -15.16
CA ALA A 11 15.68 3.88 -15.11
C ALA A 11 16.04 3.33 -13.72
N LYS A 12 17.07 3.89 -13.09
CA LYS A 12 17.49 3.51 -11.74
C LYS A 12 16.42 3.87 -10.72
N ALA A 13 15.87 5.08 -10.78
CA ALA A 13 14.81 5.52 -9.89
C ALA A 13 13.56 4.64 -10.02
N ALA A 14 13.14 4.29 -11.23
CA ALA A 14 12.03 3.39 -11.47
C ALA A 14 12.26 2.00 -10.84
N GLY A 15 13.48 1.46 -10.93
CA GLY A 15 13.83 0.20 -10.28
C GLY A 15 13.76 0.27 -8.76
N GLU A 16 14.25 1.34 -8.17
CA GLU A 16 14.17 1.58 -6.72
C GLU A 16 12.72 1.73 -6.25
N GLU A 17 11.89 2.46 -7.00
CA GLU A 17 10.48 2.63 -6.71
C GLU A 17 9.72 1.31 -6.70
N THR A 18 9.93 0.43 -7.67
CA THR A 18 9.28 -0.89 -7.70
C THR A 18 9.72 -1.79 -6.56
N CYS A 19 10.97 -1.66 -6.09
CA CYS A 19 11.47 -2.42 -4.94
C CYS A 19 10.93 -1.92 -3.61
N GLN A 20 10.59 -0.63 -3.51
CA GLN A 20 10.15 0.01 -2.27
C GLN A 20 8.63 0.16 -2.15
N GLY A 21 7.88 -0.25 -3.16
CA GLY A 21 6.45 -0.02 -3.27
C GLY A 21 6.14 1.30 -3.98
N TRP A 22 5.42 1.20 -5.08
CA TRP A 22 5.09 2.34 -5.94
C TRP A 22 3.71 2.17 -6.58
N MET A 23 3.20 3.26 -7.17
CA MET A 23 1.89 3.26 -7.81
C MET A 23 1.98 3.55 -9.31
N GLU A 24 1.17 2.83 -10.08
CA GLU A 24 0.74 3.23 -11.42
C GLU A 24 -0.74 3.60 -11.33
N ALA A 25 -1.07 4.82 -11.65
CA ALA A 25 -2.43 5.32 -11.51
C ALA A 25 -2.83 6.20 -12.69
N ALA A 26 -4.14 6.26 -12.95
CA ALA A 26 -4.70 7.20 -13.91
C ALA A 26 -4.49 8.66 -13.43
N PRO A 27 -4.51 9.66 -14.32
CA PRO A 27 -4.33 11.06 -13.92
C PRO A 27 -5.33 11.57 -12.87
N SER A 28 -6.51 10.94 -12.78
CA SER A 28 -7.52 11.27 -11.78
C SER A 28 -7.24 10.70 -10.40
N VAL A 29 -6.22 9.85 -10.25
CA VAL A 29 -5.79 9.30 -8.97
C VAL A 29 -4.45 9.91 -8.59
N GLY A 30 -4.47 10.80 -7.63
CA GLY A 30 -3.26 11.35 -7.03
C GLY A 30 -2.69 10.42 -5.97
N PHE A 31 -1.38 10.43 -5.82
CA PHE A 31 -0.74 9.71 -4.72
C PHE A 31 0.46 10.45 -4.17
N THR A 32 0.72 10.25 -2.89
CA THR A 32 1.87 10.81 -2.18
C THR A 32 2.57 9.70 -1.42
N VAL A 33 3.88 9.67 -1.49
CA VAL A 33 4.72 8.69 -0.79
C VAL A 33 5.39 9.35 0.39
N TRP A 34 5.29 8.71 1.54
CA TRP A 34 5.91 9.15 2.77
C TRP A 34 6.77 8.05 3.38
N ASP A 35 8.07 8.30 3.54
CA ASP A 35 8.98 7.34 4.14
C ASP A 35 9.17 7.61 5.64
N HIS A 36 8.76 6.64 6.44
CA HIS A 36 9.04 6.58 7.88
C HIS A 36 10.32 5.76 8.13
N SER A 37 10.78 5.73 9.38
CA SER A 37 11.95 4.94 9.75
C SER A 37 11.73 3.43 9.62
N ASP A 38 10.49 2.96 9.78
CA ASP A 38 10.11 1.54 9.80
C ASP A 38 9.33 1.08 8.57
N ARG A 39 8.72 2.01 7.81
CA ARG A 39 7.87 1.68 6.67
C ARG A 39 7.68 2.85 5.71
N ARG A 40 7.20 2.54 4.52
CA ARG A 40 6.68 3.53 3.56
C ARG A 40 5.16 3.55 3.62
N THR A 41 4.57 4.73 3.63
CA THR A 41 3.12 4.90 3.50
C THR A 41 2.81 5.62 2.18
N ILE A 42 1.89 5.05 1.41
CA ILE A 42 1.38 5.66 0.18
C ILE A 42 -0.05 6.10 0.45
N TYR A 43 -0.34 7.37 0.21
CA TYR A 43 -1.68 7.95 0.32
C TYR A 43 -2.26 8.10 -1.08
N LEU A 44 -3.47 7.61 -1.29
CA LEU A 44 -4.17 7.63 -2.57
C LEU A 44 -5.44 8.46 -2.45
N LEU A 45 -5.66 9.33 -3.43
CA LEU A 45 -6.84 10.18 -3.51
C LEU A 45 -7.44 10.12 -4.91
N ASN A 46 -8.72 9.78 -5.01
CA ASN A 46 -9.47 9.88 -6.25
C ASN A 46 -10.00 11.31 -6.41
N THR A 47 -9.44 12.03 -7.39
CA THR A 47 -9.78 13.43 -7.67
C THR A 47 -10.78 13.58 -8.82
N ASP A 48 -11.41 12.51 -9.25
CA ASP A 48 -12.37 12.53 -10.36
C ASP A 48 -13.75 13.00 -9.88
N TRP A 49 -13.88 14.30 -9.73
CA TRP A 49 -15.13 14.94 -9.26
C TRP A 49 -16.25 14.96 -10.29
N ALA A 50 -15.89 14.84 -11.57
CA ALA A 50 -16.84 14.99 -12.69
C ALA A 50 -17.44 13.66 -13.16
N SER A 51 -16.90 12.54 -12.70
CA SER A 51 -17.36 11.20 -13.09
C SER A 51 -18.46 10.70 -12.17
N ASP A 52 -19.36 9.91 -12.71
CA ASP A 52 -20.38 9.15 -11.95
C ASP A 52 -19.78 7.92 -11.28
N GLN A 53 -18.49 7.62 -11.54
CA GLN A 53 -17.83 6.44 -10.98
C GLN A 53 -17.26 6.74 -9.59
N ASP A 54 -17.71 5.98 -8.61
CA ASP A 54 -17.27 6.11 -7.23
C ASP A 54 -15.90 5.47 -6.97
N GLN A 55 -15.36 4.73 -7.93
CA GLN A 55 -14.14 3.97 -7.80
C GLN A 55 -13.24 4.12 -9.03
N ARG A 56 -11.94 4.20 -8.79
CA ARG A 56 -10.94 4.18 -9.86
C ARG A 56 -9.91 3.09 -9.57
N PRO A 57 -9.55 2.28 -10.58
CA PRO A 57 -8.50 1.29 -10.43
C PRO A 57 -7.13 1.96 -10.44
N ALA A 58 -6.22 1.39 -9.67
CA ALA A 58 -4.81 1.71 -9.69
C ALA A 58 -4.01 0.42 -9.47
N THR A 59 -2.72 0.46 -9.74
CA THR A 59 -1.85 -0.70 -9.56
C THR A 59 -0.76 -0.34 -8.57
N PHE A 60 -0.69 -1.09 -7.48
CA PHE A 60 0.40 -1.03 -6.53
C PHE A 60 1.49 -2.01 -6.95
N ILE A 61 2.72 -1.52 -7.05
CA ILE A 61 3.88 -2.30 -7.51
C ILE A 61 4.85 -2.45 -6.34
N TYR A 62 5.15 -3.69 -5.98
CA TYR A 62 6.09 -3.96 -4.89
C TYR A 62 6.96 -5.17 -5.22
N LYS A 63 8.28 -4.98 -5.24
CA LYS A 63 9.28 -6.01 -5.59
C LYS A 63 8.95 -6.73 -6.91
N GLY A 64 8.52 -5.97 -7.91
CA GLY A 64 8.13 -6.50 -9.21
C GLY A 64 6.77 -7.18 -9.28
N LYS A 65 6.06 -7.32 -8.16
CA LYS A 65 4.68 -7.83 -8.13
C LYS A 65 3.71 -6.68 -8.32
N LYS A 66 2.64 -6.93 -9.06
CA LYS A 66 1.59 -5.96 -9.33
C LYS A 66 0.32 -6.36 -8.60
N PHE A 67 -0.21 -5.45 -7.80
CA PHE A 67 -1.43 -5.66 -7.03
C PHE A 67 -2.48 -4.66 -7.48
N PRO A 68 -3.65 -5.12 -7.99
CA PRO A 68 -4.73 -4.22 -8.31
C PRO A 68 -5.36 -3.68 -7.03
N VAL A 69 -5.56 -2.38 -6.99
CA VAL A 69 -6.22 -1.69 -5.88
C VAL A 69 -7.32 -0.78 -6.43
N VAL A 70 -8.27 -0.42 -5.58
CA VAL A 70 -9.38 0.46 -5.93
C VAL A 70 -9.34 1.69 -5.04
N VAL A 71 -9.40 2.86 -5.66
CA VAL A 71 -9.41 4.14 -4.95
C VAL A 71 -10.82 4.71 -4.99
N ARG A 72 -11.47 4.75 -3.82
CA ARG A 72 -12.84 5.23 -3.68
C ARG A 72 -12.89 6.74 -3.65
N ARG A 73 -13.94 7.30 -4.22
CA ARG A 73 -14.20 8.73 -4.14
C ARG A 73 -14.46 9.14 -2.69
N TYR A 74 -13.99 10.32 -2.30
CA TYR A 74 -14.14 10.89 -0.95
C TYR A 74 -13.45 10.11 0.17
N HIS A 75 -12.60 9.16 -0.18
CA HIS A 75 -11.76 8.42 0.75
C HIS A 75 -10.30 8.72 0.50
N ILE A 76 -9.50 8.67 1.56
CA ILE A 76 -8.05 8.60 1.46
C ILE A 76 -7.69 7.13 1.71
N GLU A 77 -7.27 6.44 0.65
CA GLU A 77 -6.78 5.08 0.78
C GLU A 77 -5.30 5.11 1.17
N THR A 78 -4.87 4.20 2.03
CA THR A 78 -3.48 4.12 2.46
C THR A 78 -2.91 2.72 2.26
N ILE A 79 -1.65 2.65 1.83
CA ILE A 79 -0.90 1.39 1.73
C ILE A 79 0.37 1.56 2.55
N HIS A 80 0.60 0.65 3.49
CA HIS A 80 1.78 0.65 4.35
C HIS A 80 2.67 -0.53 3.99
N CYS A 81 3.92 -0.26 3.59
CA CYS A 81 4.83 -1.31 3.12
C CYS A 81 6.13 -1.32 3.91
N ALA A 82 6.54 -2.52 4.30
CA ALA A 82 7.81 -2.79 4.95
C ALA A 82 8.27 -4.23 4.67
N ASP A 83 9.52 -4.39 4.29
CA ASP A 83 10.20 -5.69 4.20
C ASP A 83 9.45 -6.78 3.40
N GLY A 84 8.76 -6.39 2.34
CA GLY A 84 8.08 -7.31 1.44
C GLY A 84 6.60 -7.55 1.75
N LEU A 85 6.05 -6.92 2.76
CA LEU A 85 4.61 -6.93 3.04
C LEU A 85 4.02 -5.54 2.86
N ALA A 86 2.88 -5.46 2.20
CA ALA A 86 2.07 -4.24 2.15
C ALA A 86 0.72 -4.50 2.81
N VAL A 87 0.23 -3.52 3.53
CA VAL A 87 -1.00 -3.60 4.31
C VAL A 87 -1.90 -2.42 3.92
N MET A 88 -3.12 -2.73 3.49
CA MET A 88 -4.09 -1.72 3.06
C MET A 88 -5.38 -1.86 3.88
N PRO A 89 -5.68 -0.91 4.79
CA PRO A 89 -6.94 -0.94 5.51
C PRO A 89 -8.12 -0.60 4.59
N ALA A 90 -9.25 -1.26 4.81
CA ALA A 90 -10.48 -1.01 4.06
C ALA A 90 -11.25 0.21 4.55
N SER A 91 -10.90 0.75 5.70
CA SER A 91 -11.56 1.90 6.33
C SER A 91 -10.55 2.94 6.80
N ASN A 92 -10.91 4.22 6.71
CA ASN A 92 -10.09 5.33 7.22
C ASN A 92 -10.02 5.36 8.77
N THR A 93 -10.82 4.56 9.45
CA THR A 93 -10.85 4.47 10.91
C THR A 93 -9.92 3.39 11.46
N THR A 94 -9.25 2.66 10.59
CA THR A 94 -8.28 1.63 10.94
C THR A 94 -6.88 2.18 10.78
N ASP A 95 -6.09 2.18 11.85
CA ASP A 95 -4.71 2.66 11.84
C ASP A 95 -3.73 1.48 11.82
N ILE A 96 -2.78 1.52 10.91
CA ILE A 96 -1.64 0.60 10.91
C ILE A 96 -0.54 1.22 11.76
N LEU A 97 -0.24 0.58 12.89
CA LEU A 97 0.73 1.08 13.86
C LEU A 97 2.16 0.62 13.57
N SER A 98 2.32 -0.62 13.12
CA SER A 98 3.64 -1.14 12.72
C SER A 98 3.53 -2.36 11.81
N VAL A 99 4.56 -2.56 11.00
CA VAL A 99 4.77 -3.77 10.19
C VAL A 99 6.21 -4.20 10.44
N CYS A 100 6.42 -5.31 11.09
CA CYS A 100 7.74 -5.79 11.49
C CYS A 100 8.03 -7.18 10.93
N LYS A 101 9.12 -7.30 10.18
CA LYS A 101 9.58 -8.59 9.67
C LYS A 101 10.05 -9.49 10.83
N ARG A 102 9.64 -10.74 10.78
CA ARG A 102 10.05 -11.81 11.69
C ARG A 102 10.53 -13.02 10.86
N GLU A 103 11.07 -14.00 11.53
CA GLU A 103 11.36 -15.28 10.90
C GLU A 103 10.03 -15.89 10.39
N ASN A 104 9.99 -16.27 9.10
CA ASN A 104 8.84 -16.88 8.43
C ASN A 104 7.58 -15.97 8.30
N GLY A 105 7.71 -14.66 8.46
CA GLY A 105 6.56 -13.77 8.29
C GLY A 105 6.73 -12.38 8.86
N TRP A 106 5.62 -11.77 9.19
CA TRP A 106 5.56 -10.40 9.73
C TRP A 106 4.59 -10.33 10.90
N VAL A 107 4.86 -9.42 11.81
CA VAL A 107 3.89 -9.00 12.84
C VAL A 107 3.34 -7.64 12.43
N VAL A 108 2.03 -7.58 12.26
CA VAL A 108 1.30 -6.35 11.95
C VAL A 108 0.53 -5.91 13.17
N LYS A 109 0.74 -4.68 13.59
CA LYS A 109 0.02 -4.06 14.71
C LYS A 109 -0.99 -3.06 14.16
N VAL A 110 -2.23 -3.23 14.54
CA VAL A 110 -3.38 -2.48 13.99
C VAL A 110 -4.23 -1.95 15.12
N GLN A 111 -4.71 -0.73 14.98
CA GLN A 111 -5.75 -0.18 15.85
C GLN A 111 -7.06 -0.10 15.06
N THR A 112 -8.11 -0.72 15.61
CA THR A 112 -9.42 -0.83 14.98
C THR A 112 -10.50 -0.14 15.81
N THR A 113 -11.60 0.20 15.17
CA THR A 113 -12.77 0.84 15.81
C THR A 113 -13.97 -0.10 15.90
N GLY A 114 -13.88 -1.30 15.34
CA GLY A 114 -14.98 -2.27 15.33
C GLY A 114 -14.75 -3.34 14.28
N ASN A 115 -15.70 -3.53 13.39
CA ASN A 115 -15.60 -4.47 12.27
C ASN A 115 -14.74 -3.89 11.16
N ASP A 116 -13.48 -4.21 11.17
CA ASP A 116 -12.49 -3.71 10.21
C ASP A 116 -11.87 -4.86 9.42
N VAL A 117 -11.44 -4.55 8.19
CA VAL A 117 -10.74 -5.48 7.31
C VAL A 117 -9.44 -4.81 6.84
N VAL A 118 -8.38 -5.57 6.83
CA VAL A 118 -7.08 -5.13 6.31
C VAL A 118 -6.62 -6.14 5.26
N GLN A 119 -6.29 -5.65 4.07
CA GLN A 119 -5.71 -6.47 3.00
C GLN A 119 -4.20 -6.55 3.21
N CYS A 120 -3.66 -7.77 3.23
CA CYS A 120 -2.22 -8.02 3.30
C CYS A 120 -1.74 -8.51 1.95
N MET A 121 -0.80 -7.79 1.35
CA MET A 121 -0.22 -8.08 0.03
C MET A 121 1.22 -8.52 0.21
N ASN A 122 1.48 -9.80 -0.04
CA ASN A 122 2.80 -10.40 0.11
C ASN A 122 3.59 -10.23 -1.19
N ALA A 123 4.62 -9.39 -1.19
CA ALA A 123 5.43 -9.11 -2.38
C ALA A 123 6.39 -10.25 -2.74
N VAL A 124 6.61 -11.21 -1.87
CA VAL A 124 7.44 -12.39 -2.14
C VAL A 124 6.66 -13.40 -2.97
N THR A 125 5.43 -13.70 -2.57
CA THR A 125 4.59 -14.73 -3.20
C THR A 125 3.55 -14.18 -4.18
N GLY A 126 3.21 -12.90 -4.07
CA GLY A 126 2.11 -12.28 -4.81
C GLY A 126 0.73 -12.53 -4.19
N LYS A 127 0.67 -13.19 -3.05
CA LYS A 127 -0.59 -13.54 -2.38
C LYS A 127 -1.22 -12.33 -1.70
N VAL A 128 -2.54 -12.22 -1.81
CA VAL A 128 -3.34 -11.21 -1.11
C VAL A 128 -4.30 -11.91 -0.17
N GLU A 129 -4.29 -11.52 1.11
CA GLU A 129 -5.17 -12.09 2.13
C GLU A 129 -5.87 -10.99 2.92
N PRO A 130 -7.19 -11.10 3.14
CA PRO A 130 -7.89 -10.22 4.07
C PRO A 130 -7.71 -10.73 5.50
N ILE A 131 -7.53 -9.79 6.44
CA ILE A 131 -7.60 -10.07 7.87
C ILE A 131 -8.77 -9.27 8.42
N LYS A 132 -9.67 -9.96 9.12
CA LYS A 132 -10.86 -9.36 9.74
C LYS A 132 -10.65 -9.17 11.23
N PHE A 133 -11.10 -8.03 11.72
CA PHE A 133 -11.11 -7.69 13.14
C PHE A 133 -12.55 -7.43 13.55
N ASP A 134 -13.04 -8.11 14.57
CA ASP A 134 -14.43 -8.01 15.02
C ASP A 134 -14.60 -7.10 16.22
N GLU A 135 -13.49 -6.71 16.87
CA GLU A 135 -13.53 -5.92 18.10
C GLU A 135 -12.66 -4.65 17.98
N PRO A 136 -13.05 -3.55 18.64
CA PRO A 136 -12.22 -2.36 18.72
C PRO A 136 -10.99 -2.60 19.60
N GLY A 137 -9.94 -1.85 19.36
CA GLY A 137 -8.70 -1.86 20.14
C GLY A 137 -7.47 -2.10 19.32
N VAL A 138 -6.38 -2.39 20.00
CA VAL A 138 -5.07 -2.68 19.39
C VAL A 138 -4.89 -4.19 19.28
N HIS A 139 -4.57 -4.65 18.07
CA HIS A 139 -4.37 -6.06 17.75
C HIS A 139 -3.01 -6.27 17.14
N GLU A 140 -2.37 -7.38 17.48
CA GLU A 140 -1.18 -7.88 16.80
C GLU A 140 -1.54 -9.15 16.04
N VAL A 141 -1.16 -9.21 14.77
CA VAL A 141 -1.45 -10.34 13.89
C VAL A 141 -0.18 -10.81 13.22
N PHE A 142 0.02 -12.12 13.17
CA PHE A 142 1.12 -12.70 12.42
C PHE A 142 0.66 -13.06 11.00
N VAL A 143 1.40 -12.57 10.01
CA VAL A 143 1.18 -12.86 8.59
C VAL A 143 2.29 -13.77 8.12
N ASN A 144 1.96 -14.96 7.64
CA ASN A 144 2.94 -15.92 7.13
C ASN A 144 3.52 -15.47 5.78
N GLU A 145 4.80 -15.75 5.61
CA GLU A 145 5.50 -15.53 4.34
C GLU A 145 5.04 -16.49 3.24
#